data_26ff3460ac9f6545194a8dd4964be5c7
#
_entry.id   26ff3460ac9f6545194a8dd4964be5c7
#
_cell.length_a   1.000
_cell.length_b   1.000
_cell.length_c   1.000
_cell.angle_alpha   90.00
_cell.angle_beta   90.00
_cell.angle_gamma   90.00
#
_symmetry.space_group_name_H-M   'P 1'
#
loop_
_entity.id
_entity.type
_entity.pdbx_description
1 polymer ?
#
loop_
_entity_poly.entity_id
_entity_poly.type
_entity_poly.pdbx_seq_one_letter_code
_entity_poly.pdbx_strand_id
1 'polypeptide(L)'
;MKLRTERQMQAKTLLKDGEYRSIRDMLQRINRIIPQNKILAGLDKDKQIYYYTASQLYEEVMCLGDGLIDLGLKGAHIAIFSENSCRYVLADITVSSGVGVVTPIDVNAPVNLVVTLLGKCDADAVLCGAGYIDRILEAQKECPRVKTLITLDRKVEGYPFYDELVEKGRSLKEKSVYRGLVSEPDAPAKILFTSGTTGANKPVLLSNANLAANMMNCIDVIRAKGENTSMSVLPMHHATEINTHIMARIGCGRLTYINDNMRNMMVNIKIFKPDVITIVPMIATAFYKTIWAQAKKAGKDEKLRKGIKLCNLLRKFGIDKTHDLFKDVYAPFGGNLNLIVCGGSMLNPVVIKGMNDLGIQIHNGYGITECGPLISMNADTLDEHLSVGPACPGLEVKIENPDENGVGELCVRGKSVSHGYYKDPVATAAVFSEDGFFNTGDSARIDSKGRIILVGRKKNTIVLQSGKNISPEEVENVIETHLDYADDIAVYLAALPLAGGTSRDILCAGLYIKDQEIRRDTARIRADIEAVNALLPEYKNIEYIELVDEEYEKTSTRKIRRTQLPTVCSGKGIHLI
;
A
#
# COMPACT_ATOMS: atom_id res chain seq x y z
N MET A 1 -21.82 -17.12 -14.84
CA MET A 1 -22.94 -16.51 -14.09
C MET A 1 -23.29 -17.28 -12.79
N LYS A 2 -23.49 -18.62 -12.79
CA LYS A 2 -23.79 -19.40 -11.56
C LYS A 2 -22.71 -19.30 -10.45
N LEU A 3 -21.42 -19.40 -10.77
CA LEU A 3 -20.32 -19.27 -9.81
C LEU A 3 -20.20 -17.87 -9.17
N ARG A 4 -20.56 -16.80 -9.90
CA ARG A 4 -20.61 -15.43 -9.36
C ARG A 4 -21.66 -15.26 -8.25
N THR A 5 -22.83 -15.90 -8.42
CA THR A 5 -23.95 -15.80 -7.48
C THR A 5 -23.68 -16.56 -6.17
N GLU A 6 -23.09 -17.76 -6.24
CA GLU A 6 -22.79 -18.57 -5.04
C GLU A 6 -21.76 -17.90 -4.12
N ARG A 7 -20.75 -17.24 -4.67
CA ARG A 7 -19.67 -16.59 -3.88
C ARG A 7 -20.05 -15.20 -3.33
N GLN A 8 -20.92 -14.47 -4.02
CA GLN A 8 -21.56 -13.28 -3.43
C GLN A 8 -22.47 -13.68 -2.25
N MET A 9 -23.09 -14.86 -2.30
CA MET A 9 -23.85 -15.43 -1.18
C MET A 9 -22.93 -15.81 0.00
N GLN A 10 -21.70 -16.29 -0.23
CA GLN A 10 -20.76 -16.63 0.85
C GLN A 10 -20.33 -15.43 1.69
N ALA A 11 -19.92 -14.33 1.06
CA ALA A 11 -19.57 -13.11 1.81
C ALA A 11 -20.77 -12.57 2.59
N LYS A 12 -21.98 -12.60 2.00
CA LYS A 12 -23.23 -12.26 2.71
C LYS A 12 -23.49 -13.20 3.87
N THR A 13 -23.18 -14.50 3.73
CA THR A 13 -23.37 -15.49 4.79
C THR A 13 -22.39 -15.28 5.93
N LEU A 14 -21.12 -14.97 5.65
CA LEU A 14 -20.11 -14.66 6.67
C LEU A 14 -20.46 -13.43 7.50
N LEU A 15 -21.14 -12.45 6.90
CA LEU A 15 -21.54 -11.19 7.54
C LEU A 15 -23.02 -11.19 7.98
N LYS A 16 -23.71 -12.32 7.92
CA LYS A 16 -25.12 -12.43 8.34
C LYS A 16 -25.31 -12.07 9.82
N ASP A 17 -24.33 -12.40 10.65
CA ASP A 17 -24.33 -12.09 12.08
C ASP A 17 -23.75 -10.69 12.40
N GLY A 18 -23.69 -9.80 11.41
CA GLY A 18 -23.13 -8.44 11.52
C GLY A 18 -21.65 -8.35 11.16
N GLU A 19 -21.08 -7.17 11.41
CA GLU A 19 -19.65 -6.88 11.16
C GLU A 19 -18.73 -7.72 12.06
N TYR A 20 -17.49 -7.92 11.61
CA TYR A 20 -16.45 -8.48 12.46
C TYR A 20 -16.05 -7.48 13.55
N ARG A 21 -15.94 -7.97 14.79
CA ARG A 21 -15.53 -7.14 15.94
C ARG A 21 -14.04 -7.23 16.25
N SER A 22 -13.38 -8.28 15.77
CA SER A 22 -11.94 -8.50 15.91
C SER A 22 -11.45 -9.48 14.85
N ILE A 23 -10.13 -9.60 14.70
CA ILE A 23 -9.52 -10.64 13.85
C ILE A 23 -9.88 -12.05 14.35
N ARG A 24 -9.97 -12.24 15.67
CA ARG A 24 -10.40 -13.52 16.26
C ARG A 24 -11.84 -13.87 15.90
N ASP A 25 -12.77 -12.92 15.93
CA ASP A 25 -14.17 -13.12 15.50
C ASP A 25 -14.22 -13.53 14.02
N MET A 26 -13.45 -12.89 13.16
CA MET A 26 -13.31 -13.32 11.77
C MET A 26 -12.85 -14.78 11.65
N LEU A 27 -11.78 -15.16 12.35
CA LEU A 27 -11.24 -16.53 12.33
C LEU A 27 -12.28 -17.57 12.74
N GLN A 28 -13.01 -17.31 13.81
CA GLN A 28 -14.08 -18.20 14.31
C GLN A 28 -15.20 -18.34 13.28
N ARG A 29 -15.63 -17.24 12.65
CA ARG A 29 -16.72 -17.27 11.67
C ARG A 29 -16.32 -17.99 10.39
N ILE A 30 -15.13 -17.73 9.81
CA ILE A 30 -14.68 -18.43 8.60
C ILE A 30 -14.53 -19.93 8.86
N ASN A 31 -13.97 -20.34 10.02
CA ASN A 31 -13.87 -21.74 10.39
C ASN A 31 -15.24 -22.40 10.53
N ARG A 32 -16.22 -21.74 11.15
CA ARG A 32 -17.58 -22.25 11.35
C ARG A 32 -18.37 -22.36 10.06
N ILE A 33 -18.26 -21.35 9.18
CA ILE A 33 -19.19 -21.18 8.04
C ILE A 33 -18.62 -21.78 6.76
N ILE A 34 -17.29 -21.67 6.55
CA ILE A 34 -16.62 -22.08 5.30
C ILE A 34 -15.36 -22.92 5.56
N PRO A 35 -15.38 -23.93 6.45
CA PRO A 35 -14.18 -24.64 6.93
C PRO A 35 -13.32 -25.23 5.81
N GLN A 36 -13.92 -25.65 4.69
CA GLN A 36 -13.25 -26.31 3.57
C GLN A 36 -12.80 -25.36 2.47
N ASN A 37 -13.14 -24.08 2.55
CA ASN A 37 -12.72 -23.12 1.52
C ASN A 37 -11.22 -22.89 1.61
N LYS A 38 -10.54 -22.97 0.46
CA LYS A 38 -9.15 -22.54 0.30
C LYS A 38 -9.11 -21.01 0.41
N ILE A 39 -8.34 -20.47 1.35
CA ILE A 39 -8.30 -19.03 1.62
C ILE A 39 -6.90 -18.43 1.58
N LEU A 40 -5.86 -19.27 1.75
CA LEU A 40 -4.47 -18.86 1.65
C LEU A 40 -3.68 -19.89 0.87
N ALA A 41 -2.69 -19.46 0.09
CA ALA A 41 -1.82 -20.37 -0.65
C ALA A 41 -0.42 -19.79 -0.83
N GLY A 42 0.56 -20.68 -0.98
CA GLY A 42 1.94 -20.36 -1.28
C GLY A 42 2.57 -21.36 -2.24
N LEU A 43 3.86 -21.18 -2.51
CA LEU A 43 4.67 -22.14 -3.23
C LEU A 43 5.59 -22.87 -2.26
N ASP A 44 5.70 -24.17 -2.41
CA ASP A 44 6.72 -24.94 -1.72
C ASP A 44 8.10 -24.82 -2.41
N LYS A 45 9.11 -25.53 -1.90
CA LYS A 45 10.47 -25.55 -2.45
C LYS A 45 10.54 -26.07 -3.90
N ASP A 46 9.58 -26.89 -4.29
CA ASP A 46 9.47 -27.50 -5.63
C ASP A 46 8.55 -26.67 -6.56
N LYS A 47 8.19 -25.44 -6.15
CA LYS A 47 7.27 -24.53 -6.85
C LYS A 47 5.87 -25.10 -7.07
N GLN A 48 5.44 -26.06 -6.22
CA GLN A 48 4.08 -26.55 -6.21
C GLN A 48 3.21 -25.69 -5.29
N ILE A 49 1.97 -25.46 -5.71
CA ILE A 49 1.03 -24.63 -4.92
C ILE A 49 0.49 -25.49 -3.76
N TYR A 50 0.71 -25.03 -2.53
CA TYR A 50 0.03 -25.57 -1.37
C TYR A 50 -1.03 -24.60 -0.87
N TYR A 51 -2.02 -25.11 -0.13
CA TYR A 51 -3.20 -24.35 0.28
C TYR A 51 -3.48 -24.54 1.77
N TYR A 52 -4.01 -23.49 2.37
CA TYR A 52 -4.71 -23.55 3.64
C TYR A 52 -6.21 -23.40 3.42
N THR A 53 -7.00 -24.34 3.92
CA THR A 53 -8.44 -24.16 4.10
C THR A 53 -8.69 -23.24 5.32
N ALA A 54 -9.90 -22.71 5.44
CA ALA A 54 -10.27 -21.89 6.60
C ALA A 54 -10.09 -22.66 7.92
N SER A 55 -10.41 -23.96 7.93
CA SER A 55 -10.20 -24.82 9.10
C SER A 55 -8.72 -25.07 9.41
N GLN A 56 -7.90 -25.32 8.38
CA GLN A 56 -6.46 -25.51 8.57
C GLN A 56 -5.78 -24.24 9.09
N LEU A 57 -6.12 -23.09 8.51
CA LEU A 57 -5.62 -21.79 8.98
C LEU A 57 -6.02 -21.55 10.44
N TYR A 58 -7.30 -21.76 10.78
CA TYR A 58 -7.80 -21.62 12.14
C TYR A 58 -7.04 -22.51 13.13
N GLU A 59 -6.92 -23.81 12.83
CA GLU A 59 -6.24 -24.76 13.72
C GLU A 59 -4.76 -24.42 13.91
N GLU A 60 -4.06 -24.01 12.85
CA GLU A 60 -2.66 -23.64 12.93
C GLU A 60 -2.46 -22.37 13.77
N VAL A 61 -3.30 -21.35 13.59
CA VAL A 61 -3.32 -20.14 14.43
C VAL A 61 -3.57 -20.49 15.90
N MET A 62 -4.53 -21.40 16.19
CA MET A 62 -4.81 -21.82 17.56
C MET A 62 -3.63 -22.57 18.18
N CYS A 63 -3.01 -23.48 17.44
CA CYS A 63 -1.86 -24.23 17.90
C CYS A 63 -0.63 -23.33 18.10
N LEU A 64 -0.32 -22.46 17.14
CA LEU A 64 0.79 -21.52 17.27
C LEU A 64 0.60 -20.59 18.48
N GLY A 65 -0.62 -20.12 18.69
CA GLY A 65 -0.97 -19.27 19.84
C GLY A 65 -0.70 -19.97 21.19
N ASP A 66 -1.12 -21.23 21.33
CA ASP A 66 -0.82 -22.02 22.54
C ASP A 66 0.68 -22.28 22.70
N GLY A 67 1.41 -22.54 21.59
CA GLY A 67 2.86 -22.73 21.62
C GLY A 67 3.62 -21.46 22.04
N LEU A 68 3.20 -20.29 21.55
CA LEU A 68 3.79 -19.00 21.97
C LEU A 68 3.48 -18.66 23.44
N ILE A 69 2.27 -18.97 23.91
CA ILE A 69 1.91 -18.78 25.33
C ILE A 69 2.69 -19.73 26.23
N ASP A 70 2.86 -21.00 25.84
CA ASP A 70 3.69 -21.98 26.58
C ASP A 70 5.17 -21.54 26.66
N LEU A 71 5.64 -20.86 25.63
CA LEU A 71 6.98 -20.23 25.62
C LEU A 71 7.07 -18.96 26.49
N GLY A 72 5.99 -18.56 27.18
CA GLY A 72 5.94 -17.42 28.08
C GLY A 72 5.65 -16.07 27.40
N LEU A 73 5.18 -16.05 26.16
CA LEU A 73 4.98 -14.83 25.38
C LEU A 73 3.57 -14.25 25.46
N LYS A 74 2.72 -14.65 26.43
CA LYS A 74 1.41 -14.04 26.63
C LYS A 74 1.55 -12.56 27.02
N GLY A 75 0.92 -11.67 26.25
CA GLY A 75 0.98 -10.22 26.43
C GLY A 75 2.28 -9.57 25.90
N ALA A 76 3.15 -10.34 25.25
CA ALA A 76 4.42 -9.84 24.74
C ALA A 76 4.25 -8.96 23.48
N HIS A 77 5.18 -8.05 23.28
CA HIS A 77 5.38 -7.35 22.02
C HIS A 77 6.32 -8.18 21.13
N ILE A 78 5.82 -8.65 20.02
CA ILE A 78 6.53 -9.58 19.14
C ILE A 78 6.76 -8.94 17.77
N ALA A 79 8.02 -8.71 17.44
CA ALA A 79 8.38 -8.24 16.10
C ALA A 79 8.39 -9.40 15.09
N ILE A 80 8.02 -9.12 13.84
CA ILE A 80 8.22 -10.04 12.71
C ILE A 80 9.25 -9.45 11.76
N PHE A 81 10.34 -10.18 11.53
CA PHE A 81 11.45 -9.79 10.66
C PHE A 81 11.74 -10.91 9.65
N SER A 82 10.89 -11.02 8.62
CA SER A 82 10.92 -12.12 7.66
C SER A 82 10.43 -11.68 6.29
N GLU A 83 10.81 -12.42 5.26
CA GLU A 83 10.22 -12.32 3.93
C GLU A 83 8.73 -12.72 3.95
N ASN A 84 8.00 -12.31 2.93
CA ASN A 84 6.59 -12.67 2.75
C ASN A 84 6.43 -14.20 2.67
N SER A 85 5.49 -14.74 3.44
CA SER A 85 5.14 -16.17 3.42
C SER A 85 3.77 -16.41 4.05
N CYS A 86 3.20 -17.59 3.85
CA CYS A 86 1.98 -17.98 4.58
C CYS A 86 2.22 -18.02 6.08
N ARG A 87 3.41 -18.47 6.53
CA ARG A 87 3.77 -18.49 7.96
C ARG A 87 3.85 -17.08 8.56
N TYR A 88 4.30 -16.09 7.78
CA TYR A 88 4.24 -14.68 8.19
C TYR A 88 2.80 -14.25 8.49
N VAL A 89 1.88 -14.53 7.56
CA VAL A 89 0.45 -14.20 7.73
C VAL A 89 -0.12 -14.88 8.97
N LEU A 90 0.14 -16.17 9.15
CA LEU A 90 -0.33 -16.94 10.29
C LEU A 90 0.25 -16.41 11.62
N ALA A 91 1.54 -16.06 11.64
CA ALA A 91 2.19 -15.48 12.82
C ALA A 91 1.60 -14.09 13.17
N ASP A 92 1.43 -13.21 12.17
CA ASP A 92 0.81 -11.89 12.37
C ASP A 92 -0.60 -12.01 12.95
N ILE A 93 -1.42 -12.88 12.35
CA ILE A 93 -2.78 -13.16 12.83
C ILE A 93 -2.77 -13.74 14.25
N THR A 94 -1.88 -14.69 14.53
CA THR A 94 -1.81 -15.35 15.84
C THR A 94 -1.47 -14.34 16.93
N VAL A 95 -0.45 -13.53 16.71
CA VAL A 95 -0.03 -12.54 17.72
C VAL A 95 -1.12 -11.50 17.91
N SER A 96 -1.61 -10.88 16.82
CA SER A 96 -2.60 -9.79 16.89
C SER A 96 -3.97 -10.23 17.40
N SER A 97 -4.34 -11.51 17.28
CA SER A 97 -5.64 -12.01 17.73
C SER A 97 -5.64 -12.56 19.15
N GLY A 98 -4.54 -12.40 19.95
CA GLY A 98 -4.60 -12.72 21.37
C GLY A 98 -3.30 -13.09 22.08
N VAL A 99 -2.18 -13.32 21.41
CA VAL A 99 -0.90 -13.52 22.11
C VAL A 99 -0.42 -12.22 22.72
N GLY A 100 -0.42 -11.12 21.91
CA GLY A 100 0.10 -9.83 22.34
C GLY A 100 0.02 -8.79 21.22
N VAL A 101 1.06 -7.96 21.09
CA VAL A 101 1.15 -6.89 20.09
C VAL A 101 2.16 -7.26 19.02
N VAL A 102 1.75 -7.34 17.76
CA VAL A 102 2.65 -7.63 16.65
C VAL A 102 3.24 -6.36 16.04
N THR A 103 4.53 -6.39 15.71
CA THR A 103 5.23 -5.29 15.03
C THR A 103 5.99 -5.81 13.81
N PRO A 104 5.44 -5.69 12.61
CA PRO A 104 6.15 -5.99 11.38
C PRO A 104 7.29 -5.01 11.11
N ILE A 105 8.48 -5.51 10.76
CA ILE A 105 9.66 -4.71 10.44
C ILE A 105 10.21 -5.11 9.06
N ASP A 106 10.63 -4.11 8.27
CA ASP A 106 11.24 -4.32 6.96
C ASP A 106 12.57 -5.09 7.07
N VAL A 107 12.66 -6.22 6.39
CA VAL A 107 13.89 -7.03 6.34
C VAL A 107 15.05 -6.31 5.67
N ASN A 108 14.80 -5.27 4.88
CA ASN A 108 15.85 -4.45 4.28
C ASN A 108 16.33 -3.31 5.17
N ALA A 109 15.69 -3.10 6.34
CA ALA A 109 16.11 -2.07 7.29
C ALA A 109 17.57 -2.31 7.76
N PRO A 110 18.45 -1.31 7.79
CA PRO A 110 19.79 -1.45 8.35
C PRO A 110 19.72 -1.70 9.87
N VAL A 111 20.77 -2.30 10.44
CA VAL A 111 20.77 -2.75 11.86
C VAL A 111 20.44 -1.62 12.82
N ASN A 112 21.01 -0.44 12.64
CA ASN A 112 20.74 0.74 13.49
C ASN A 112 19.25 1.16 13.47
N LEU A 113 18.58 1.00 12.32
CA LEU A 113 17.13 1.24 12.24
C LEU A 113 16.37 0.12 12.94
N VAL A 114 16.77 -1.15 12.77
CA VAL A 114 16.15 -2.29 13.48
C VAL A 114 16.23 -2.08 14.99
N VAL A 115 17.40 -1.69 15.53
CA VAL A 115 17.59 -1.32 16.95
C VAL A 115 16.57 -0.27 17.37
N THR A 116 16.47 0.81 16.59
CA THR A 116 15.52 1.91 16.87
C THR A 116 14.08 1.43 16.91
N LEU A 117 13.66 0.59 15.94
CA LEU A 117 12.29 0.11 15.84
C LEU A 117 11.95 -0.89 16.94
N LEU A 118 12.86 -1.84 17.25
CA LEU A 118 12.67 -2.78 18.35
C LEU A 118 12.56 -2.08 19.70
N GLY A 119 13.39 -1.04 19.92
CA GLY A 119 13.32 -0.21 21.13
C GLY A 119 12.00 0.57 21.22
N LYS A 120 11.56 1.22 20.12
CA LYS A 120 10.33 2.02 20.12
C LYS A 120 9.05 1.20 20.29
N CYS A 121 9.04 -0.07 19.88
CA CYS A 121 7.88 -0.94 20.08
C CYS A 121 7.99 -1.84 21.33
N ASP A 122 9.03 -1.67 22.16
CA ASP A 122 9.28 -2.50 23.33
C ASP A 122 9.28 -4.00 23.03
N ALA A 123 9.91 -4.43 21.96
CA ALA A 123 9.90 -5.83 21.54
C ALA A 123 10.47 -6.76 22.61
N ASP A 124 9.75 -7.82 22.99
CA ASP A 124 10.15 -8.88 23.90
C ASP A 124 10.73 -10.08 23.14
N ALA A 125 10.21 -10.31 21.92
CA ALA A 125 10.61 -11.41 21.07
C ALA A 125 10.60 -11.00 19.58
N VAL A 126 11.33 -11.77 18.76
CA VAL A 126 11.35 -11.61 17.30
C VAL A 126 11.08 -12.96 16.62
N LEU A 127 10.07 -13.01 15.77
CA LEU A 127 9.86 -14.06 14.78
C LEU A 127 10.65 -13.67 13.52
N CYS A 128 11.71 -14.39 13.19
CA CYS A 128 12.55 -14.01 12.06
C CYS A 128 12.75 -15.12 11.03
N GLY A 129 12.97 -14.73 9.79
CA GLY A 129 13.50 -15.64 8.78
C GLY A 129 14.91 -16.06 9.16
N ALA A 130 15.24 -17.35 9.02
CA ALA A 130 16.53 -17.92 9.43
C ALA A 130 17.75 -17.23 8.77
N GLY A 131 17.58 -16.65 7.59
CA GLY A 131 18.62 -15.87 6.91
C GLY A 131 18.95 -14.53 7.55
N TYR A 132 18.17 -14.10 8.53
CA TYR A 132 18.31 -12.78 9.18
C TYR A 132 18.71 -12.85 10.66
N ILE A 133 18.95 -14.04 11.19
CA ILE A 133 19.31 -14.26 12.61
C ILE A 133 20.47 -13.39 13.03
N ASP A 134 21.57 -13.37 12.29
CA ASP A 134 22.78 -12.62 12.65
C ASP A 134 22.50 -11.12 12.79
N ARG A 135 21.64 -10.57 11.93
CA ARG A 135 21.24 -9.15 11.99
C ARG A 135 20.42 -8.85 13.24
N ILE A 136 19.54 -9.77 13.64
CA ILE A 136 18.76 -9.62 14.88
C ILE A 136 19.64 -9.82 16.10
N LEU A 137 20.59 -10.75 16.09
CA LEU A 137 21.56 -10.91 17.16
C LEU A 137 22.45 -9.67 17.36
N GLU A 138 22.83 -9.02 16.26
CA GLU A 138 23.54 -7.74 16.32
C GLU A 138 22.67 -6.66 16.96
N ALA A 139 21.41 -6.50 16.50
CA ALA A 139 20.48 -5.53 17.07
C ALA A 139 20.14 -5.84 18.54
N GLN A 140 20.06 -7.11 18.94
CA GLN A 140 19.77 -7.55 20.31
C GLN A 140 20.80 -7.05 21.32
N LYS A 141 22.07 -6.84 20.93
CA LYS A 141 23.11 -6.29 21.81
C LYS A 141 22.72 -4.93 22.40
N GLU A 142 21.97 -4.13 21.62
CA GLU A 142 21.48 -2.81 22.03
C GLU A 142 20.02 -2.84 22.49
N CYS A 143 19.33 -3.97 22.32
CA CYS A 143 17.93 -4.18 22.69
C CYS A 143 17.78 -5.32 23.71
N PRO A 144 18.21 -5.16 24.98
CA PRO A 144 18.26 -6.24 25.98
C PRO A 144 16.87 -6.78 26.38
N ARG A 145 15.81 -6.07 26.01
CA ARG A 145 14.42 -6.51 26.20
C ARG A 145 14.06 -7.67 25.26
N VAL A 146 14.63 -7.75 24.08
CA VAL A 146 14.45 -8.88 23.15
C VAL A 146 15.16 -10.10 23.72
N LYS A 147 14.41 -11.02 24.35
CA LYS A 147 14.96 -12.23 25.00
C LYS A 147 14.78 -13.48 24.17
N THR A 148 13.78 -13.48 23.29
CA THR A 148 13.39 -14.69 22.55
C THR A 148 13.47 -14.44 21.05
N LEU A 149 14.23 -15.30 20.35
CA LEU A 149 14.33 -15.32 18.91
C LEU A 149 13.74 -16.63 18.40
N ILE A 150 12.78 -16.56 17.48
CA ILE A 150 12.05 -17.72 16.94
C ILE A 150 12.25 -17.75 15.42
N THR A 151 12.63 -18.89 14.86
CA THR A 151 12.77 -19.03 13.40
C THR A 151 11.43 -19.37 12.73
N LEU A 152 11.14 -18.69 11.60
CA LEU A 152 9.84 -18.77 10.96
C LEU A 152 9.81 -19.75 9.77
N ASP A 153 10.85 -19.78 8.96
CA ASP A 153 10.90 -20.48 7.67
C ASP A 153 11.58 -21.86 7.75
N ARG A 154 12.63 -21.99 8.55
CA ARG A 154 13.38 -23.24 8.73
C ARG A 154 13.96 -23.35 10.14
N LYS A 155 14.16 -24.58 10.59
CA LYS A 155 14.81 -24.86 11.87
C LYS A 155 16.28 -24.43 11.85
N VAL A 156 16.69 -23.76 12.93
CA VAL A 156 18.09 -23.44 13.25
C VAL A 156 18.39 -23.92 14.66
N GLU A 157 19.49 -24.61 14.85
CA GLU A 157 19.90 -25.16 16.14
C GLU A 157 20.05 -24.05 17.19
N GLY A 158 19.55 -24.28 18.39
CA GLY A 158 19.60 -23.33 19.49
C GLY A 158 18.43 -22.33 19.53
N TYR A 159 17.53 -22.34 18.54
CA TYR A 159 16.38 -21.44 18.50
C TYR A 159 15.06 -22.21 18.38
N PRO A 160 13.99 -21.79 19.09
CA PRO A 160 12.64 -22.29 18.83
C PRO A 160 12.26 -22.12 17.36
N PHE A 161 11.55 -23.09 16.82
CA PHE A 161 11.12 -23.07 15.43
C PHE A 161 9.58 -23.09 15.33
N TYR A 162 9.04 -22.38 14.36
CA TYR A 162 7.61 -22.24 14.11
C TYR A 162 6.85 -23.57 14.17
N ASP A 163 7.31 -24.59 13.42
CA ASP A 163 6.60 -25.88 13.36
C ASP A 163 6.64 -26.60 14.71
N GLU A 164 7.73 -26.47 15.49
CA GLU A 164 7.84 -27.05 16.83
C GLU A 164 6.85 -26.39 17.80
N LEU A 165 6.64 -25.06 17.68
CA LEU A 165 5.65 -24.35 18.49
C LEU A 165 4.22 -24.76 18.11
N VAL A 166 3.93 -24.95 16.81
CA VAL A 166 2.64 -25.46 16.35
C VAL A 166 2.38 -26.86 16.89
N GLU A 167 3.35 -27.79 16.82
CA GLU A 167 3.22 -29.15 17.37
C GLU A 167 3.08 -29.15 18.89
N LYS A 168 3.83 -28.30 19.58
CA LYS A 168 3.67 -28.11 21.03
C LYS A 168 2.24 -27.65 21.37
N GLY A 169 1.75 -26.61 20.70
CA GLY A 169 0.38 -26.14 20.91
C GLY A 169 -0.68 -27.18 20.55
N ARG A 170 -0.43 -28.03 19.55
CA ARG A 170 -1.30 -29.15 19.21
C ARG A 170 -1.41 -30.14 20.36
N SER A 171 -0.31 -30.42 21.04
CA SER A 171 -0.29 -31.29 22.23
C SER A 171 -1.01 -30.68 23.43
N LEU A 172 -1.19 -29.35 23.46
CA LEU A 172 -1.88 -28.63 24.53
C LEU A 172 -3.37 -28.39 24.27
N LYS A 173 -3.92 -28.90 23.15
CA LYS A 173 -5.29 -28.60 22.70
C LYS A 173 -6.36 -28.71 23.79
N GLU A 174 -6.31 -29.77 24.59
CA GLU A 174 -7.29 -30.02 25.67
C GLU A 174 -7.14 -29.06 26.87
N LYS A 175 -5.98 -28.41 27.01
CA LYS A 175 -5.64 -27.41 28.04
C LYS A 175 -5.39 -26.03 27.47
N SER A 176 -5.89 -25.79 26.26
CA SER A 176 -5.59 -24.58 25.50
C SER A 176 -6.01 -23.32 26.25
N VAL A 177 -5.07 -22.44 26.49
CA VAL A 177 -5.30 -21.10 27.02
C VAL A 177 -5.73 -20.17 25.90
N TYR A 178 -5.06 -20.26 24.74
CA TYR A 178 -5.28 -19.36 23.62
C TYR A 178 -6.68 -19.50 23.02
N ARG A 179 -7.23 -20.73 22.91
CA ARG A 179 -8.59 -20.95 22.38
C ARG A 179 -9.68 -20.31 23.25
N GLY A 180 -9.45 -20.23 24.56
CA GLY A 180 -10.39 -19.62 25.51
C GLY A 180 -10.29 -18.08 25.62
N LEU A 181 -9.32 -17.44 24.94
CA LEU A 181 -9.20 -15.99 25.02
C LEU A 181 -10.38 -15.28 24.34
N VAL A 182 -10.81 -14.20 24.96
CA VAL A 182 -11.73 -13.22 24.39
C VAL A 182 -10.90 -12.02 23.91
N SER A 183 -11.16 -11.57 22.70
CA SER A 183 -10.47 -10.43 22.13
C SER A 183 -11.21 -9.15 22.52
N GLU A 184 -10.61 -8.37 23.41
CA GLU A 184 -11.16 -7.06 23.78
C GLU A 184 -10.99 -6.09 22.59
N PRO A 185 -12.05 -5.36 22.20
CA PRO A 185 -12.02 -4.48 21.02
C PRO A 185 -10.92 -3.42 21.06
N ASP A 186 -10.73 -2.77 22.20
CA ASP A 186 -9.77 -1.68 22.37
C ASP A 186 -8.36 -2.14 22.78
N ALA A 187 -8.18 -3.48 22.98
CA ALA A 187 -6.86 -3.99 23.27
C ALA A 187 -5.88 -3.72 22.13
N PRO A 188 -4.65 -3.27 22.46
CA PRO A 188 -3.57 -3.15 21.48
C PRO A 188 -3.32 -4.47 20.76
N ALA A 189 -3.24 -4.43 19.43
CA ALA A 189 -3.04 -5.61 18.62
C ALA A 189 -1.83 -5.50 17.70
N LYS A 190 -1.55 -4.28 17.19
CA LYS A 190 -0.47 -4.09 16.22
C LYS A 190 0.17 -2.71 16.36
N ILE A 191 1.49 -2.66 16.25
CA ILE A 191 2.25 -1.41 16.05
C ILE A 191 2.83 -1.42 14.65
N LEU A 192 2.57 -0.36 13.89
CA LEU A 192 3.11 -0.16 12.55
C LEU A 192 3.92 1.13 12.51
N PHE A 193 5.11 1.06 11.92
CA PHE A 193 5.94 2.25 11.78
C PHE A 193 5.63 2.97 10.47
N THR A 194 5.40 4.29 10.56
CA THR A 194 5.31 5.12 9.37
C THR A 194 6.69 5.56 8.94
N SER A 195 6.96 5.46 7.65
CA SER A 195 8.17 6.03 7.02
C SER A 195 8.04 7.56 6.90
N GLY A 196 7.75 8.24 8.01
CA GLY A 196 7.54 9.69 8.01
C GLY A 196 8.62 10.42 7.23
N THR A 197 8.25 11.39 6.38
CA THR A 197 9.21 12.20 5.61
C THR A 197 10.14 13.03 6.51
N THR A 198 9.89 13.06 7.83
CA THR A 198 10.76 13.63 8.87
C THR A 198 11.79 12.64 9.41
N GLY A 199 11.85 11.39 8.90
CA GLY A 199 12.76 10.34 9.40
C GLY A 199 12.40 9.77 10.78
N ALA A 200 11.31 10.23 11.41
CA ALA A 200 11.04 9.95 12.82
C ALA A 200 10.37 8.61 13.13
N ASN A 201 10.13 7.72 12.15
CA ASN A 201 9.50 6.41 12.33
C ASN A 201 8.54 6.36 13.54
N LYS A 202 7.31 6.90 13.36
CA LYS A 202 6.31 6.98 14.42
C LYS A 202 5.61 5.63 14.61
N PRO A 203 5.50 5.10 15.84
CA PRO A 203 4.84 3.83 16.12
C PRO A 203 3.33 3.98 16.23
N VAL A 204 2.58 3.75 15.16
CA VAL A 204 1.11 3.80 15.13
C VAL A 204 0.55 2.59 15.85
N LEU A 205 -0.26 2.83 16.88
CA LEU A 205 -0.90 1.78 17.67
C LEU A 205 -2.32 1.50 17.17
N LEU A 206 -2.54 0.29 16.67
CA LEU A 206 -3.85 -0.19 16.21
C LEU A 206 -4.42 -1.21 17.19
N SER A 207 -5.68 -1.01 17.58
CA SER A 207 -6.44 -1.94 18.40
C SER A 207 -7.11 -3.03 17.54
N ASN A 208 -7.65 -4.07 18.19
CA ASN A 208 -8.47 -5.08 17.53
C ASN A 208 -9.66 -4.47 16.78
N ALA A 209 -10.32 -3.46 17.35
CA ALA A 209 -11.43 -2.76 16.73
C ALA A 209 -10.99 -1.96 15.48
N ASN A 210 -9.83 -1.29 15.54
CA ASN A 210 -9.29 -0.57 14.38
C ASN A 210 -9.02 -1.52 13.21
N LEU A 211 -8.37 -2.67 13.48
CA LEU A 211 -8.07 -3.69 12.46
C LEU A 211 -9.36 -4.28 11.86
N ALA A 212 -10.34 -4.62 12.71
CA ALA A 212 -11.61 -5.16 12.26
C ALA A 212 -12.40 -4.14 11.42
N ALA A 213 -12.48 -2.88 11.85
CA ALA A 213 -13.16 -1.82 11.11
C ALA A 213 -12.50 -1.54 9.75
N ASN A 214 -11.17 -1.51 9.69
CA ASN A 214 -10.47 -1.38 8.41
C ASN A 214 -10.76 -2.58 7.50
N MET A 215 -10.74 -3.80 8.03
CA MET A 215 -11.08 -5.00 7.27
C MET A 215 -12.50 -4.92 6.71
N MET A 216 -13.48 -4.45 7.50
CA MET A 216 -14.86 -4.27 7.06
C MET A 216 -14.96 -3.22 5.96
N ASN A 217 -14.29 -2.07 6.08
CA ASN A 217 -14.21 -1.06 5.03
C ASN A 217 -13.70 -1.66 3.70
N CYS A 218 -12.63 -2.46 3.76
CA CYS A 218 -12.08 -3.13 2.57
C CYS A 218 -13.05 -4.16 1.98
N ILE A 219 -13.72 -4.95 2.82
CA ILE A 219 -14.71 -5.96 2.40
C ILE A 219 -15.87 -5.28 1.67
N ASP A 220 -16.35 -4.16 2.15
CA ASP A 220 -17.47 -3.45 1.54
C ASP A 220 -17.14 -2.94 0.14
N VAL A 221 -15.92 -2.46 -0.07
CA VAL A 221 -15.45 -2.04 -1.39
C VAL A 221 -15.19 -3.24 -2.32
N ILE A 222 -14.51 -4.30 -1.86
CA ILE A 222 -14.16 -5.48 -2.65
C ILE A 222 -15.41 -6.28 -3.04
N ARG A 223 -16.40 -6.37 -2.15
CA ARG A 223 -17.63 -7.15 -2.33
C ARG A 223 -18.43 -6.78 -3.58
N ALA A 224 -18.35 -5.53 -4.01
CA ALA A 224 -19.09 -5.04 -5.19
C ALA A 224 -18.64 -5.67 -6.51
N LYS A 225 -17.44 -6.26 -6.60
CA LYS A 225 -16.79 -6.64 -7.87
C LYS A 225 -16.73 -8.14 -8.17
N GLY A 226 -16.97 -9.03 -7.22
CA GLY A 226 -17.10 -10.48 -7.46
C GLY A 226 -15.83 -11.27 -7.79
N GLU A 227 -14.64 -10.73 -7.56
CA GLU A 227 -13.34 -11.37 -7.82
C GLU A 227 -13.10 -12.61 -6.94
N ASN A 228 -12.41 -13.61 -7.48
CA ASN A 228 -12.28 -14.93 -6.87
C ASN A 228 -10.93 -15.16 -6.20
N THR A 229 -9.83 -14.80 -6.88
CA THR A 229 -8.47 -15.07 -6.43
C THR A 229 -7.66 -13.78 -6.43
N SER A 230 -6.72 -13.67 -5.50
CA SER A 230 -5.78 -12.56 -5.51
C SER A 230 -4.36 -13.05 -5.26
N MET A 231 -3.37 -12.24 -5.62
CA MET A 231 -1.97 -12.45 -5.26
C MET A 231 -1.47 -11.27 -4.46
N SER A 232 -0.94 -11.56 -3.27
CA SER A 232 -0.21 -10.63 -2.41
C SER A 232 1.14 -10.32 -3.05
N VAL A 233 1.45 -9.07 -3.27
CA VAL A 233 2.66 -8.64 -4.00
C VAL A 233 3.55 -7.75 -3.13
N LEU A 234 2.95 -6.85 -2.38
CA LEU A 234 3.68 -5.84 -1.61
C LEU A 234 4.33 -6.45 -0.35
N PRO A 235 5.34 -5.80 0.23
CA PRO A 235 5.91 -6.24 1.50
C PRO A 235 4.87 -6.24 2.63
N MET A 236 4.79 -7.34 3.38
CA MET A 236 3.78 -7.52 4.44
C MET A 236 4.00 -6.64 5.68
N HIS A 237 5.19 -6.03 5.82
CA HIS A 237 5.40 -5.06 6.90
C HIS A 237 4.64 -3.73 6.65
N HIS A 238 4.09 -3.51 5.46
CA HIS A 238 3.21 -2.37 5.18
C HIS A 238 1.74 -2.68 5.47
N ALA A 239 1.06 -1.73 6.11
CA ALA A 239 -0.37 -1.83 6.46
C ALA A 239 -1.26 -2.18 5.26
N THR A 240 -0.96 -1.65 4.08
CA THR A 240 -1.74 -1.89 2.85
C THR A 240 -1.78 -3.37 2.49
N GLU A 241 -0.67 -4.09 2.61
CA GLU A 241 -0.64 -5.50 2.22
C GLU A 241 -1.32 -6.38 3.27
N ILE A 242 -0.87 -6.34 4.52
CA ILE A 242 -1.37 -7.26 5.53
C ILE A 242 -2.80 -6.92 5.98
N ASN A 243 -3.11 -5.65 6.26
CA ASN A 243 -4.39 -5.26 6.84
C ASN A 243 -5.48 -5.04 5.77
N THR A 244 -5.14 -4.41 4.63
CA THR A 244 -6.14 -4.04 3.61
C THR A 244 -6.36 -5.16 2.61
N HIS A 245 -5.29 -5.80 2.12
CA HIS A 245 -5.40 -6.84 1.11
C HIS A 245 -5.65 -8.21 1.78
N ILE A 246 -4.67 -8.77 2.50
CA ILE A 246 -4.72 -10.16 2.97
C ILE A 246 -5.87 -10.38 3.95
N MET A 247 -5.99 -9.55 4.99
CA MET A 247 -7.03 -9.72 6.00
C MET A 247 -8.45 -9.57 5.44
N ALA A 248 -8.68 -8.58 4.55
CA ALA A 248 -9.99 -8.41 3.94
C ALA A 248 -10.36 -9.59 3.03
N ARG A 249 -9.39 -10.14 2.30
CA ARG A 249 -9.62 -11.31 1.44
C ARG A 249 -9.94 -12.57 2.24
N ILE A 250 -9.21 -12.82 3.33
CA ILE A 250 -9.50 -13.90 4.28
C ILE A 250 -10.90 -13.70 4.88
N GLY A 251 -11.22 -12.47 5.33
CA GLY A 251 -12.53 -12.13 5.88
C GLY A 251 -13.69 -12.29 4.88
N CYS A 252 -13.43 -12.21 3.58
CA CYS A 252 -14.40 -12.54 2.53
C CYS A 252 -14.45 -14.04 2.20
N GLY A 253 -13.62 -14.88 2.80
CA GLY A 253 -13.47 -16.29 2.44
C GLY A 253 -12.89 -16.51 1.05
N ARG A 254 -11.98 -15.62 0.59
CA ARG A 254 -11.42 -15.63 -0.76
C ARG A 254 -9.96 -16.03 -0.76
N LEU A 255 -9.57 -16.80 -1.78
CA LEU A 255 -8.21 -17.28 -1.93
C LEU A 255 -7.22 -16.15 -2.23
N THR A 256 -6.17 -16.08 -1.43
CA THR A 256 -5.02 -15.21 -1.65
C THR A 256 -3.75 -16.03 -1.78
N TYR A 257 -3.06 -15.87 -2.89
CA TYR A 257 -1.73 -16.43 -3.12
C TYR A 257 -0.66 -15.49 -2.55
N ILE A 258 0.28 -16.02 -1.80
CA ILE A 258 1.40 -15.25 -1.26
C ILE A 258 2.57 -15.29 -2.23
N ASN A 259 2.96 -14.11 -2.73
CA ASN A 259 4.19 -13.95 -3.48
C ASN A 259 5.36 -13.86 -2.51
N ASP A 260 6.34 -14.72 -2.68
CA ASP A 260 7.51 -14.82 -1.81
C ASP A 260 8.42 -13.59 -1.90
N ASN A 261 8.61 -13.07 -3.12
CA ASN A 261 9.54 -11.98 -3.37
C ASN A 261 9.11 -11.15 -4.59
N MET A 262 9.31 -9.82 -4.54
CA MET A 262 9.02 -8.91 -5.65
C MET A 262 9.71 -9.30 -6.96
N ARG A 263 10.94 -9.86 -6.89
CA ARG A 263 11.68 -10.32 -8.08
C ARG A 263 10.98 -11.46 -8.80
N ASN A 264 10.24 -12.29 -8.06
CA ASN A 264 9.51 -13.43 -8.58
C ASN A 264 8.08 -13.08 -9.04
N MET A 265 7.63 -11.84 -8.83
CA MET A 265 6.25 -11.41 -9.10
C MET A 265 5.73 -11.85 -10.48
N MET A 266 6.45 -11.55 -11.55
CA MET A 266 6.01 -11.87 -12.93
C MET A 266 6.03 -13.37 -13.24
N VAL A 267 6.88 -14.14 -12.58
CA VAL A 267 6.91 -15.60 -12.66
C VAL A 267 5.72 -16.18 -11.92
N ASN A 268 5.52 -15.73 -10.68
CA ASN A 268 4.46 -16.24 -9.81
C ASN A 268 3.06 -15.85 -10.30
N ILE A 269 2.90 -14.67 -10.92
CA ILE A 269 1.63 -14.26 -11.55
C ILE A 269 1.18 -15.24 -12.64
N LYS A 270 2.13 -15.81 -13.41
CA LYS A 270 1.84 -16.82 -14.43
C LYS A 270 1.49 -18.19 -13.83
N ILE A 271 2.06 -18.51 -12.65
CA ILE A 271 1.77 -19.75 -11.92
C ILE A 271 0.40 -19.65 -11.26
N PHE A 272 0.15 -18.58 -10.50
CA PHE A 272 -1.06 -18.39 -9.71
C PHE A 272 -2.27 -17.94 -10.54
N LYS A 273 -2.05 -17.20 -11.63
CA LYS A 273 -3.08 -16.65 -12.52
C LYS A 273 -4.19 -15.89 -11.74
N PRO A 274 -3.83 -14.91 -10.93
CA PRO A 274 -4.79 -14.21 -10.08
C PRO A 274 -5.74 -13.34 -10.90
N ASP A 275 -6.95 -13.14 -10.37
CA ASP A 275 -7.92 -12.16 -10.88
C ASP A 275 -7.58 -10.74 -10.42
N VAL A 276 -7.01 -10.63 -9.21
CA VAL A 276 -6.74 -9.37 -8.52
C VAL A 276 -5.30 -9.33 -8.02
N ILE A 277 -4.67 -8.17 -8.14
CA ILE A 277 -3.40 -7.86 -7.44
C ILE A 277 -3.51 -6.50 -6.75
N THR A 278 -2.76 -6.34 -5.65
CA THR A 278 -2.58 -5.04 -5.00
C THR A 278 -1.15 -4.58 -5.23
N ILE A 279 -0.98 -3.41 -5.84
CA ILE A 279 0.32 -2.86 -6.22
C ILE A 279 0.40 -1.35 -5.97
N VAL A 280 1.61 -0.80 -6.08
CA VAL A 280 1.86 0.64 -6.01
C VAL A 280 1.87 1.28 -7.41
N PRO A 281 1.66 2.61 -7.53
CA PRO A 281 1.61 3.33 -8.80
C PRO A 281 2.77 3.06 -9.75
N MET A 282 3.99 2.98 -9.23
CA MET A 282 5.18 2.69 -10.03
C MET A 282 5.06 1.36 -10.80
N ILE A 283 4.51 0.31 -10.17
CA ILE A 283 4.34 -1.00 -10.82
C ILE A 283 3.22 -0.93 -11.87
N ALA A 284 2.11 -0.25 -11.55
CA ALA A 284 1.01 -0.06 -12.50
C ALA A 284 1.46 0.72 -13.74
N THR A 285 2.23 1.78 -13.56
CA THR A 285 2.85 2.57 -14.64
C THR A 285 3.81 1.72 -15.48
N ALA A 286 4.66 0.90 -14.83
CA ALA A 286 5.56 -0.01 -15.53
C ALA A 286 4.79 -1.05 -16.37
N PHE A 287 3.70 -1.59 -15.86
CA PHE A 287 2.83 -2.50 -16.62
C PHE A 287 2.26 -1.80 -17.86
N TYR A 288 1.70 -0.61 -17.69
CA TYR A 288 1.14 0.16 -18.78
C TYR A 288 2.17 0.49 -19.87
N LYS A 289 3.35 1.03 -19.48
CA LYS A 289 4.46 1.32 -20.40
C LYS A 289 4.92 0.04 -21.13
N THR A 290 5.03 -1.09 -20.43
CA THR A 290 5.46 -2.37 -21.03
C THR A 290 4.46 -2.89 -22.07
N ILE A 291 3.15 -2.78 -21.82
CA ILE A 291 2.11 -3.18 -22.79
C ILE A 291 2.28 -2.41 -24.10
N TRP A 292 2.42 -1.08 -24.02
CA TRP A 292 2.60 -0.24 -25.21
C TRP A 292 3.93 -0.48 -25.92
N ALA A 293 5.02 -0.65 -25.17
CA ALA A 293 6.34 -0.96 -25.75
C ALA A 293 6.32 -2.30 -26.51
N GLN A 294 5.68 -3.33 -25.94
CA GLN A 294 5.52 -4.63 -26.61
C GLN A 294 4.62 -4.53 -27.86
N ALA A 295 3.52 -3.79 -27.78
CA ALA A 295 2.64 -3.55 -28.93
C ALA A 295 3.38 -2.83 -30.06
N LYS A 296 4.16 -1.79 -29.75
CA LYS A 296 4.99 -1.06 -30.72
C LYS A 296 6.07 -1.96 -31.35
N LYS A 297 6.79 -2.73 -30.51
CA LYS A 297 7.81 -3.68 -31.00
C LYS A 297 7.23 -4.74 -31.94
N ALA A 298 5.98 -5.15 -31.71
CA ALA A 298 5.26 -6.10 -32.55
C ALA A 298 4.58 -5.46 -33.78
N GLY A 299 4.65 -4.14 -33.97
CA GLY A 299 3.93 -3.42 -35.02
C GLY A 299 2.40 -3.44 -34.86
N LYS A 300 1.90 -3.65 -33.64
CA LYS A 300 0.48 -3.83 -33.33
C LYS A 300 -0.16 -2.64 -32.59
N ASP A 301 0.59 -1.56 -32.33
CA ASP A 301 0.13 -0.42 -31.54
C ASP A 301 -1.08 0.30 -32.15
N GLU A 302 -1.09 0.52 -33.48
CA GLU A 302 -2.25 1.03 -34.22
C GLU A 302 -3.47 0.12 -34.10
N LYS A 303 -3.28 -1.20 -34.22
CA LYS A 303 -4.34 -2.21 -34.05
C LYS A 303 -4.90 -2.17 -32.63
N LEU A 304 -4.03 -2.04 -31.63
CA LEU A 304 -4.42 -1.93 -30.22
C LEU A 304 -5.27 -0.67 -29.99
N ARG A 305 -4.83 0.49 -30.50
CA ARG A 305 -5.62 1.76 -30.43
C ARG A 305 -7.00 1.63 -31.05
N LYS A 306 -7.11 1.01 -32.24
CA LYS A 306 -8.42 0.77 -32.89
C LYS A 306 -9.28 -0.20 -32.08
N GLY A 307 -8.70 -1.25 -31.53
CA GLY A 307 -9.38 -2.20 -30.64
C GLY A 307 -9.94 -1.55 -29.40
N ILE A 308 -9.16 -0.68 -28.74
CA ILE A 308 -9.60 0.11 -27.57
C ILE A 308 -10.81 0.98 -27.92
N LYS A 309 -10.77 1.72 -29.05
CA LYS A 309 -11.91 2.54 -29.50
C LYS A 309 -13.16 1.71 -29.71
N LEU A 310 -13.03 0.53 -30.32
CA LEU A 310 -14.14 -0.40 -30.54
C LEU A 310 -14.70 -0.93 -29.22
N CYS A 311 -13.84 -1.39 -28.30
CA CYS A 311 -14.27 -1.88 -26.99
C CYS A 311 -14.98 -0.80 -26.18
N ASN A 312 -14.47 0.43 -26.17
CA ASN A 312 -15.09 1.55 -25.48
C ASN A 312 -16.47 1.90 -26.07
N LEU A 313 -16.63 1.78 -27.39
CA LEU A 313 -17.92 1.95 -28.03
C LEU A 313 -18.91 0.83 -27.62
N LEU A 314 -18.48 -0.44 -27.66
CA LEU A 314 -19.30 -1.58 -27.29
C LEU A 314 -19.73 -1.55 -25.82
N ARG A 315 -18.87 -1.09 -24.92
CA ARG A 315 -19.16 -0.92 -23.49
C ARG A 315 -20.32 0.06 -23.24
N LYS A 316 -20.50 1.09 -24.07
CA LYS A 316 -21.67 1.98 -23.98
C LYS A 316 -23.00 1.24 -24.16
N PHE A 317 -22.96 0.08 -24.82
CA PHE A 317 -24.10 -0.81 -25.00
C PHE A 317 -24.08 -2.01 -24.04
N GLY A 318 -23.25 -1.98 -22.99
CA GLY A 318 -23.13 -3.06 -21.99
C GLY A 318 -22.37 -4.30 -22.48
N ILE A 319 -21.68 -4.21 -23.63
CA ILE A 319 -20.93 -5.33 -24.22
C ILE A 319 -19.43 -5.12 -23.95
N ASP A 320 -18.83 -5.96 -23.11
CA ASP A 320 -17.38 -5.96 -22.89
C ASP A 320 -16.73 -7.11 -23.67
N LYS A 321 -15.84 -6.76 -24.60
CA LYS A 321 -15.07 -7.68 -25.46
C LYS A 321 -13.56 -7.54 -25.26
N THR A 322 -13.12 -6.82 -24.24
CA THR A 322 -11.68 -6.55 -24.00
C THR A 322 -10.89 -7.83 -23.81
N HIS A 323 -11.38 -8.75 -22.97
CA HIS A 323 -10.70 -10.01 -22.71
C HIS A 323 -10.55 -10.88 -23.98
N ASP A 324 -11.55 -10.88 -24.86
CA ASP A 324 -11.50 -11.63 -26.11
C ASP A 324 -10.52 -11.02 -27.13
N LEU A 325 -10.51 -9.67 -27.23
CA LEU A 325 -9.72 -8.92 -28.22
C LEU A 325 -8.27 -8.69 -27.81
N PHE A 326 -7.98 -8.63 -26.50
CA PHE A 326 -6.66 -8.29 -25.98
C PHE A 326 -5.97 -9.45 -25.27
N LYS A 327 -6.14 -10.69 -25.72
CA LYS A 327 -5.51 -11.89 -25.13
C LYS A 327 -4.00 -11.74 -24.97
N ASP A 328 -3.33 -11.12 -25.96
CA ASP A 328 -1.89 -10.87 -25.91
C ASP A 328 -1.51 -9.91 -24.75
N VAL A 329 -2.40 -9.01 -24.36
CA VAL A 329 -2.21 -8.09 -23.22
C VAL A 329 -2.35 -8.83 -21.90
N TYR A 330 -3.30 -9.76 -21.78
CA TYR A 330 -3.54 -10.51 -20.55
C TYR A 330 -2.54 -11.66 -20.31
N ALA A 331 -1.98 -12.24 -21.38
CA ALA A 331 -1.11 -13.40 -21.30
C ALA A 331 0.10 -13.21 -20.35
N PRO A 332 0.83 -12.07 -20.34
CA PRO A 332 1.92 -11.83 -19.40
C PRO A 332 1.49 -11.85 -17.93
N PHE A 333 0.21 -11.55 -17.65
CA PHE A 333 -0.40 -11.51 -16.31
C PHE A 333 -1.15 -12.81 -15.96
N GLY A 334 -0.83 -13.93 -16.62
CA GLY A 334 -1.46 -15.22 -16.34
C GLY A 334 -2.84 -15.42 -16.98
N GLY A 335 -3.32 -14.42 -17.74
CA GLY A 335 -4.55 -14.51 -18.53
C GLY A 335 -5.85 -14.13 -17.78
N ASN A 336 -5.83 -14.00 -16.45
CA ASN A 336 -7.03 -13.79 -15.65
C ASN A 336 -7.13 -12.41 -15.00
N LEU A 337 -6.01 -11.66 -14.94
CA LEU A 337 -5.96 -10.38 -14.23
C LEU A 337 -6.98 -9.40 -14.81
N ASN A 338 -7.94 -9.00 -13.99
CA ASN A 338 -9.00 -8.08 -14.39
C ASN A 338 -9.13 -6.86 -13.45
N LEU A 339 -8.50 -6.93 -12.27
CA LEU A 339 -8.52 -5.83 -11.31
C LEU A 339 -7.13 -5.61 -10.69
N ILE A 340 -6.72 -4.37 -10.66
CA ILE A 340 -5.58 -3.87 -9.89
C ILE A 340 -6.11 -2.93 -8.81
N VAL A 341 -5.85 -3.24 -7.55
CA VAL A 341 -6.00 -2.30 -6.45
C VAL A 341 -4.69 -1.53 -6.32
N CYS A 342 -4.74 -0.23 -6.44
CA CYS A 342 -3.55 0.63 -6.42
C CYS A 342 -3.65 1.67 -5.33
N GLY A 343 -2.59 1.83 -4.54
CA GLY A 343 -2.54 2.81 -3.46
C GLY A 343 -1.12 3.11 -2.99
N GLY A 344 -1.00 3.96 -1.96
CA GLY A 344 0.28 4.34 -1.38
C GLY A 344 0.87 5.65 -1.90
N SER A 345 0.59 6.06 -3.13
CA SER A 345 0.87 7.38 -3.70
C SER A 345 -0.12 7.70 -4.81
N MET A 346 -0.07 8.91 -5.35
CA MET A 346 -0.93 9.28 -6.47
C MET A 346 -0.57 8.45 -7.70
N LEU A 347 -1.59 7.99 -8.44
CA LEU A 347 -1.42 7.27 -9.70
C LEU A 347 -1.86 8.18 -10.85
N ASN A 348 -1.02 8.24 -11.89
CA ASN A 348 -1.29 9.03 -13.08
C ASN A 348 -2.65 8.66 -13.72
N PRO A 349 -3.56 9.63 -13.93
CA PRO A 349 -4.88 9.41 -14.52
C PRO A 349 -4.85 8.74 -15.90
N VAL A 350 -3.81 9.01 -16.70
CA VAL A 350 -3.62 8.38 -18.02
C VAL A 350 -3.41 6.87 -17.87
N VAL A 351 -2.65 6.45 -16.87
CA VAL A 351 -2.42 5.03 -16.57
C VAL A 351 -3.73 4.37 -16.14
N ILE A 352 -4.48 5.01 -15.24
CA ILE A 352 -5.78 4.50 -14.77
C ILE A 352 -6.71 4.31 -15.98
N LYS A 353 -6.89 5.36 -16.76
CA LYS A 353 -7.73 5.33 -17.95
C LYS A 353 -7.26 4.27 -18.96
N GLY A 354 -5.97 4.24 -19.26
CA GLY A 354 -5.42 3.33 -20.26
C GLY A 354 -5.55 1.86 -19.88
N MET A 355 -5.32 1.50 -18.61
CA MET A 355 -5.53 0.14 -18.12
C MET A 355 -7.02 -0.23 -18.12
N ASN A 356 -7.92 0.68 -17.71
CA ASN A 356 -9.36 0.50 -17.78
C ASN A 356 -9.83 0.30 -19.23
N ASP A 357 -9.30 1.04 -20.18
CA ASP A 357 -9.59 0.90 -21.61
C ASP A 357 -9.18 -0.49 -22.14
N LEU A 358 -8.10 -1.04 -21.61
CA LEU A 358 -7.63 -2.41 -21.92
C LEU A 358 -8.43 -3.51 -21.22
N GLY A 359 -9.33 -3.17 -20.29
CA GLY A 359 -10.17 -4.11 -19.54
C GLY A 359 -9.58 -4.57 -18.22
N ILE A 360 -8.38 -4.12 -17.85
CA ILE A 360 -7.79 -4.32 -16.54
C ILE A 360 -8.19 -3.12 -15.68
N GLN A 361 -9.19 -3.29 -14.82
CA GLN A 361 -9.69 -2.21 -13.99
C GLN A 361 -8.65 -1.78 -12.96
N ILE A 362 -8.55 -0.48 -12.69
CA ILE A 362 -7.77 0.06 -11.58
C ILE A 362 -8.71 0.69 -10.56
N HIS A 363 -8.67 0.16 -9.34
CA HIS A 363 -9.27 0.82 -8.18
C HIS A 363 -8.19 1.61 -7.46
N ASN A 364 -8.32 2.93 -7.51
CA ASN A 364 -7.37 3.83 -6.85
C ASN A 364 -7.80 4.07 -5.41
N GLY A 365 -6.98 3.58 -4.45
CA GLY A 365 -7.23 3.67 -3.02
C GLY A 365 -6.34 4.70 -2.34
N TYR A 366 -6.90 5.41 -1.37
CA TYR A 366 -6.19 6.32 -0.50
C TYR A 366 -6.28 5.88 0.95
N GLY A 367 -5.16 6.01 1.65
CA GLY A 367 -5.09 5.71 3.06
C GLY A 367 -3.74 6.01 3.68
N ILE A 368 -3.71 6.02 4.98
CA ILE A 368 -2.53 6.23 5.81
C ILE A 368 -2.53 5.21 6.95
N THR A 369 -1.37 4.86 7.45
CA THR A 369 -1.21 3.82 8.48
C THR A 369 -2.07 4.10 9.70
N GLU A 370 -2.18 5.36 10.10
CA GLU A 370 -2.97 5.84 11.24
C GLU A 370 -4.49 5.60 11.10
N CYS A 371 -4.97 5.29 9.88
CA CYS A 371 -6.39 4.99 9.62
C CYS A 371 -6.68 3.52 9.32
N GLY A 372 -5.69 2.64 9.52
CA GLY A 372 -5.86 1.20 9.50
C GLY A 372 -5.49 0.37 8.27
N PRO A 373 -5.20 0.84 7.03
CA PRO A 373 -4.94 2.19 6.56
C PRO A 373 -6.03 2.82 5.67
N LEU A 374 -7.04 2.07 5.17
CA LEU A 374 -7.91 2.52 4.08
C LEU A 374 -8.90 3.61 4.51
N ILE A 375 -8.85 4.77 3.84
CA ILE A 375 -9.79 5.88 4.02
C ILE A 375 -10.82 5.91 2.90
N SER A 376 -10.40 5.77 1.65
CA SER A 376 -11.29 5.84 0.49
C SER A 376 -10.80 4.97 -0.65
N MET A 377 -11.70 4.61 -1.56
CA MET A 377 -11.36 3.86 -2.77
C MET A 377 -12.31 4.23 -3.91
N ASN A 378 -11.75 4.52 -5.08
CA ASN A 378 -12.51 4.70 -6.31
C ASN A 378 -12.78 3.32 -6.94
N ALA A 379 -13.88 2.69 -6.55
CA ALA A 379 -14.26 1.34 -6.97
C ALA A 379 -15.40 1.32 -8.01
N ASP A 380 -16.18 2.38 -8.11
CA ASP A 380 -17.46 2.36 -8.85
C ASP A 380 -17.47 3.23 -10.10
N THR A 381 -16.53 4.14 -10.26
CA THR A 381 -16.52 5.11 -11.37
C THR A 381 -15.24 5.01 -12.19
N LEU A 382 -15.30 4.24 -13.28
CA LEU A 382 -14.19 4.09 -14.22
C LEU A 382 -13.81 5.41 -14.92
N ASP A 383 -14.69 6.40 -14.90
CA ASP A 383 -14.54 7.66 -15.65
C ASP A 383 -13.91 8.79 -14.81
N GLU A 384 -13.73 8.60 -13.49
CA GLU A 384 -13.26 9.65 -12.58
C GLU A 384 -11.84 9.40 -12.09
N HIS A 385 -10.91 9.51 -13.00
CA HIS A 385 -9.51 9.13 -12.77
C HIS A 385 -8.73 10.05 -11.81
N LEU A 386 -9.26 11.24 -11.50
CA LEU A 386 -8.63 12.21 -10.58
C LEU A 386 -9.01 11.96 -9.12
N SER A 387 -10.05 11.16 -8.85
CA SER A 387 -10.56 10.93 -7.50
C SER A 387 -10.05 9.62 -6.92
N VAL A 388 -9.86 9.58 -5.62
CA VAL A 388 -9.66 8.35 -4.83
C VAL A 388 -10.98 7.77 -4.29
N GLY A 389 -12.12 8.28 -4.77
CA GLY A 389 -13.45 7.81 -4.40
C GLY A 389 -14.02 8.46 -3.14
N PRO A 390 -15.23 8.06 -2.74
CA PRO A 390 -15.83 8.48 -1.48
C PRO A 390 -15.10 7.86 -0.29
N ALA A 391 -15.29 8.42 0.89
CA ALA A 391 -14.84 7.79 2.14
C ALA A 391 -15.45 6.38 2.29
N CYS A 392 -14.70 5.46 2.88
CA CYS A 392 -15.19 4.13 3.21
C CYS A 392 -16.37 4.20 4.20
N PRO A 393 -17.29 3.23 4.17
CA PRO A 393 -18.37 3.15 5.15
C PRO A 393 -17.84 3.20 6.58
N GLY A 394 -18.51 3.97 7.45
CA GLY A 394 -18.09 4.12 8.84
C GLY A 394 -16.92 5.09 9.09
N LEU A 395 -16.47 5.82 8.06
CA LEU A 395 -15.55 6.94 8.18
C LEU A 395 -16.26 8.26 7.86
N GLU A 396 -16.02 9.26 8.68
CA GLU A 396 -16.37 10.64 8.45
C GLU A 396 -15.14 11.40 7.97
N VAL A 397 -15.32 12.27 6.99
CA VAL A 397 -14.25 13.11 6.45
C VAL A 397 -14.70 14.56 6.37
N LYS A 398 -13.79 15.49 6.64
CA LYS A 398 -13.97 16.92 6.43
C LYS A 398 -12.73 17.55 5.83
N ILE A 399 -12.89 18.71 5.20
CA ILE A 399 -11.76 19.55 4.78
C ILE A 399 -11.64 20.68 5.81
N GLU A 400 -10.50 20.74 6.46
CA GLU A 400 -10.19 21.78 7.43
C GLU A 400 -9.54 22.98 6.74
N ASN A 401 -9.99 24.20 7.07
CA ASN A 401 -9.49 25.46 6.51
C ASN A 401 -9.42 25.49 4.98
N PRO A 402 -10.54 25.26 4.26
CA PRO A 402 -10.55 25.25 2.80
C PRO A 402 -10.26 26.64 2.23
N ASP A 403 -9.47 26.69 1.14
CA ASP A 403 -9.27 27.89 0.33
C ASP A 403 -10.48 28.16 -0.61
N GLU A 404 -10.34 29.16 -1.49
CA GLU A 404 -11.35 29.55 -2.47
C GLU A 404 -11.74 28.43 -3.45
N ASN A 405 -10.86 27.43 -3.64
CA ASN A 405 -11.07 26.26 -4.49
C ASN A 405 -11.57 25.02 -3.69
N GLY A 406 -11.85 25.21 -2.41
CA GLY A 406 -12.26 24.13 -1.50
C GLY A 406 -11.14 23.18 -1.09
N VAL A 407 -9.88 23.54 -1.33
CA VAL A 407 -8.70 22.75 -0.95
C VAL A 407 -8.26 23.12 0.46
N GLY A 408 -8.13 22.10 1.32
CA GLY A 408 -7.65 22.24 2.68
C GLY A 408 -7.11 20.91 3.19
N GLU A 409 -6.85 20.83 4.50
CA GLU A 409 -6.37 19.60 5.12
C GLU A 409 -7.50 18.58 5.24
N LEU A 410 -7.29 17.37 4.75
CA LEU A 410 -8.22 16.26 4.92
C LEU A 410 -8.14 15.74 6.37
N CYS A 411 -9.27 15.72 7.05
CA CYS A 411 -9.41 15.20 8.40
C CYS A 411 -10.38 14.00 8.39
N VAL A 412 -10.07 12.98 9.20
CA VAL A 412 -10.78 11.70 9.20
C VAL A 412 -11.14 11.29 10.62
N ARG A 413 -12.36 10.78 10.81
CA ARG A 413 -12.83 10.20 12.08
C ARG A 413 -13.56 8.88 11.81
N GLY A 414 -13.39 7.88 12.68
CA GLY A 414 -14.11 6.61 12.62
C GLY A 414 -13.38 5.47 13.29
N LYS A 415 -14.02 4.30 13.33
CA LYS A 415 -13.54 3.14 14.09
C LYS A 415 -12.19 2.56 13.60
N SER A 416 -11.80 2.78 12.35
CA SER A 416 -10.49 2.31 11.85
C SER A 416 -9.35 3.27 12.14
N VAL A 417 -9.65 4.49 12.62
CA VAL A 417 -8.63 5.47 12.99
C VAL A 417 -7.98 5.04 14.31
N SER A 418 -6.64 5.02 14.34
CA SER A 418 -5.85 4.64 15.51
C SER A 418 -6.11 5.57 16.70
N HIS A 419 -5.78 5.10 17.90
CA HIS A 419 -5.78 5.94 19.10
C HIS A 419 -4.52 6.82 19.22
N GLY A 420 -3.66 6.84 18.20
CA GLY A 420 -2.44 7.64 18.13
C GLY A 420 -1.16 6.80 18.09
N TYR A 421 -0.09 7.39 18.62
CA TYR A 421 1.25 6.81 18.59
C TYR A 421 1.62 6.18 19.93
N TYR A 422 2.15 4.96 19.88
CA TYR A 422 2.55 4.21 21.08
C TYR A 422 3.58 4.98 21.90
N LYS A 423 3.27 5.23 23.18
CA LYS A 423 4.13 5.99 24.14
C LYS A 423 4.54 7.38 23.68
N ASP A 424 3.80 7.99 22.74
CA ASP A 424 4.07 9.34 22.27
C ASP A 424 2.81 10.22 22.35
N PRO A 425 2.40 10.65 23.56
CA PRO A 425 1.21 11.46 23.76
C PRO A 425 1.34 12.85 23.12
N VAL A 426 2.54 13.41 23.02
CA VAL A 426 2.79 14.72 22.41
C VAL A 426 2.53 14.65 20.90
N ALA A 427 3.12 13.68 20.21
CA ALA A 427 2.86 13.49 18.79
C ALA A 427 1.39 13.11 18.53
N THR A 428 0.75 12.38 19.45
CA THR A 428 -0.67 12.03 19.35
C THR A 428 -1.54 13.28 19.44
N ALA A 429 -1.35 14.12 20.47
CA ALA A 429 -2.13 15.35 20.63
C ALA A 429 -1.96 16.33 19.45
N ALA A 430 -0.81 16.31 18.78
CA ALA A 430 -0.53 17.18 17.64
C ALA A 430 -1.31 16.82 16.36
N VAL A 431 -1.91 15.62 16.28
CA VAL A 431 -2.59 15.15 15.06
C VAL A 431 -4.09 14.92 15.25
N PHE A 432 -4.63 15.09 16.45
CA PHE A 432 -6.08 15.03 16.71
C PHE A 432 -6.62 16.41 17.05
N SER A 433 -7.74 16.77 16.41
CA SER A 433 -8.52 17.96 16.78
C SER A 433 -9.39 17.68 18.00
N GLU A 434 -9.90 18.76 18.64
CA GLU A 434 -10.76 18.65 19.83
C GLU A 434 -12.06 17.88 19.56
N ASP A 435 -12.58 17.90 18.33
CA ASP A 435 -13.76 17.16 17.90
C ASP A 435 -13.44 15.71 17.46
N GLY A 436 -12.21 15.24 17.72
CA GLY A 436 -11.79 13.85 17.53
C GLY A 436 -11.45 13.45 16.09
N PHE A 437 -11.30 14.40 15.17
CA PHE A 437 -10.77 14.12 13.84
C PHE A 437 -9.25 13.99 13.86
N PHE A 438 -8.76 13.02 13.11
CA PHE A 438 -7.34 12.86 12.83
C PHE A 438 -6.95 13.73 11.62
N ASN A 439 -5.94 14.57 11.77
CA ASN A 439 -5.38 15.43 10.74
C ASN A 439 -4.38 14.63 9.90
N THR A 440 -4.72 14.35 8.65
CA THR A 440 -3.92 13.45 7.80
C THR A 440 -2.60 14.05 7.32
N GLY A 441 -2.49 15.37 7.35
CA GLY A 441 -1.40 16.11 6.72
C GLY A 441 -1.45 16.09 5.20
N ASP A 442 -2.55 15.58 4.60
CA ASP A 442 -2.79 15.60 3.17
C ASP A 442 -3.75 16.73 2.80
N SER A 443 -3.43 17.47 1.74
CA SER A 443 -4.29 18.48 1.14
C SER A 443 -5.24 17.83 0.14
N ALA A 444 -6.53 18.11 0.28
CA ALA A 444 -7.58 17.55 -0.56
C ALA A 444 -8.76 18.49 -0.71
N ARG A 445 -9.64 18.17 -1.64
CA ARG A 445 -10.99 18.72 -1.74
C ARG A 445 -12.01 17.60 -1.91
N ILE A 446 -13.25 17.87 -1.57
CA ILE A 446 -14.38 16.94 -1.78
C ILE A 446 -15.28 17.54 -2.86
N ASP A 447 -15.56 16.74 -3.90
CA ASP A 447 -16.41 17.20 -4.98
C ASP A 447 -17.92 17.11 -4.65
N SER A 448 -18.77 17.62 -5.55
CA SER A 448 -20.23 17.63 -5.37
C SER A 448 -20.87 16.24 -5.25
N LYS A 449 -20.14 15.16 -5.57
CA LYS A 449 -20.55 13.76 -5.43
C LYS A 449 -19.98 13.10 -4.17
N GLY A 450 -19.34 13.87 -3.29
CA GLY A 450 -18.73 13.37 -2.05
C GLY A 450 -17.43 12.60 -2.25
N ARG A 451 -16.76 12.75 -3.40
CA ARG A 451 -15.52 12.03 -3.70
C ARG A 451 -14.31 12.88 -3.32
N ILE A 452 -13.31 12.23 -2.75
CA ILE A 452 -12.06 12.85 -2.33
C ILE A 452 -11.13 12.99 -3.55
N ILE A 453 -10.61 14.18 -3.75
CA ILE A 453 -9.58 14.50 -4.75
C ILE A 453 -8.37 15.00 -3.98
N LEU A 454 -7.31 14.21 -4.00
CA LEU A 454 -6.05 14.56 -3.36
C LEU A 454 -5.32 15.60 -4.21
N VAL A 455 -4.72 16.58 -3.54
CA VAL A 455 -3.92 17.64 -4.16
C VAL A 455 -2.44 17.45 -3.86
N GLY A 456 -2.09 17.07 -2.62
CA GLY A 456 -0.70 16.79 -2.22
C GLY A 456 -0.52 16.74 -0.71
N ARG A 457 0.72 16.89 -0.24
CA ARG A 457 1.06 16.95 1.17
C ARG A 457 1.09 18.39 1.67
N LYS A 458 0.37 18.70 2.75
CA LYS A 458 0.35 20.04 3.37
C LYS A 458 1.75 20.59 3.63
N LYS A 459 2.65 19.79 4.17
CA LYS A 459 4.03 20.18 4.49
C LYS A 459 4.95 20.35 3.27
N ASN A 460 4.57 19.80 2.11
CA ASN A 460 5.30 19.97 0.86
C ASN A 460 4.81 21.18 0.07
N THR A 461 3.71 21.80 0.52
CA THR A 461 3.14 22.98 -0.15
C THR A 461 4.17 24.09 -0.22
N ILE A 462 4.43 24.54 -1.42
CA ILE A 462 5.26 25.70 -1.73
C ILE A 462 4.39 26.94 -1.58
N VAL A 463 4.77 27.82 -0.67
CA VAL A 463 4.08 29.11 -0.48
C VAL A 463 4.86 30.19 -1.22
N LEU A 464 4.27 30.74 -2.27
CA LEU A 464 4.87 31.83 -3.03
C LEU A 464 4.80 33.14 -2.27
N GLN A 465 5.68 34.10 -2.60
CA GLN A 465 5.64 35.46 -2.03
C GLN A 465 4.30 36.17 -2.28
N SER A 466 3.57 35.79 -3.31
CA SER A 466 2.21 36.26 -3.62
C SER A 466 1.13 35.70 -2.65
N GLY A 467 1.50 34.80 -1.73
CA GLY A 467 0.56 34.10 -0.84
C GLY A 467 -0.15 32.91 -1.50
N LYS A 468 0.09 32.61 -2.76
CA LYS A 468 -0.48 31.44 -3.44
C LYS A 468 0.25 30.17 -3.04
N ASN A 469 -0.52 29.08 -2.91
CA ASN A 469 -0.01 27.77 -2.56
C ASN A 469 0.12 26.88 -3.82
N ILE A 470 1.27 26.21 -3.95
CA ILE A 470 1.52 25.22 -4.99
C ILE A 470 1.76 23.87 -4.32
N SER A 471 0.99 22.85 -4.73
CA SER A 471 1.35 21.46 -4.42
C SER A 471 2.33 20.96 -5.48
N PRO A 472 3.57 20.62 -5.10
CA PRO A 472 4.54 20.09 -6.06
C PRO A 472 4.03 18.81 -6.74
N GLU A 473 3.37 17.94 -5.99
CA GLU A 473 2.84 16.66 -6.48
C GLU A 473 1.79 16.86 -7.58
N GLU A 474 0.98 17.90 -7.50
CA GLU A 474 0.01 18.24 -8.53
C GLU A 474 0.72 18.60 -9.85
N VAL A 475 1.76 19.42 -9.79
CA VAL A 475 2.53 19.82 -10.97
C VAL A 475 3.33 18.65 -11.53
N GLU A 476 3.96 17.86 -10.65
CA GLU A 476 4.68 16.62 -11.02
C GLU A 476 3.79 15.65 -11.81
N ASN A 477 2.54 15.45 -11.37
CA ASN A 477 1.60 14.59 -12.09
C ASN A 477 1.26 15.10 -13.48
N VAL A 478 1.16 16.41 -13.68
CA VAL A 478 0.94 16.97 -15.01
C VAL A 478 2.17 16.73 -15.88
N ILE A 479 3.37 16.95 -15.35
CA ILE A 479 4.62 16.68 -16.06
C ILE A 479 4.73 15.19 -16.43
N GLU A 480 4.51 14.27 -15.47
CA GLU A 480 4.57 12.82 -15.70
C GLU A 480 3.59 12.35 -16.78
N THR A 481 2.44 13.03 -16.89
CA THR A 481 1.42 12.73 -17.90
C THR A 481 1.90 13.05 -19.32
N HIS A 482 2.76 14.06 -19.47
CA HIS A 482 3.22 14.58 -20.77
C HIS A 482 4.62 14.10 -21.14
N LEU A 483 5.49 13.89 -20.16
CA LEU A 483 6.87 13.43 -20.35
C LEU A 483 6.98 11.95 -19.98
N ASP A 484 6.57 11.06 -20.88
CA ASP A 484 6.62 9.59 -20.69
C ASP A 484 8.05 9.03 -20.62
N TYR A 485 9.03 9.82 -21.01
CA TYR A 485 10.47 9.51 -21.01
C TYR A 485 11.20 9.95 -19.73
N ALA A 486 10.59 10.75 -18.86
CA ALA A 486 11.18 11.11 -17.58
C ALA A 486 11.03 9.94 -16.58
N ASP A 487 12.15 9.51 -16.00
CA ASP A 487 12.20 8.39 -15.05
C ASP A 487 11.92 8.86 -13.62
N ASP A 488 12.39 10.07 -13.23
CA ASP A 488 12.04 10.76 -11.99
C ASP A 488 11.76 12.23 -12.25
N ILE A 489 10.80 12.77 -11.50
CA ILE A 489 10.36 14.17 -11.57
C ILE A 489 10.25 14.71 -10.16
N ALA A 490 10.86 15.87 -9.89
CA ALA A 490 10.67 16.59 -8.64
C ALA A 490 10.44 18.07 -8.93
N VAL A 491 9.36 18.63 -8.38
CA VAL A 491 9.06 20.07 -8.43
C VAL A 491 9.39 20.71 -7.09
N TYR A 492 10.15 21.81 -7.12
CA TYR A 492 10.62 22.51 -5.92
C TYR A 492 10.86 23.98 -6.19
N LEU A 493 10.92 24.79 -5.13
CA LEU A 493 11.33 26.18 -5.19
C LEU A 493 12.85 26.26 -4.99
N ALA A 494 13.53 26.97 -5.86
CA ALA A 494 14.97 27.21 -5.73
C ALA A 494 15.34 28.65 -6.10
N ALA A 495 16.37 29.16 -5.46
CA ALA A 495 16.91 30.49 -5.74
C ALA A 495 17.70 30.47 -7.08
N LEU A 496 17.26 31.26 -8.04
CA LEU A 496 18.01 31.51 -9.26
C LEU A 496 18.97 32.71 -9.03
N PRO A 497 20.28 32.50 -9.07
CA PRO A 497 21.25 33.61 -8.97
C PRO A 497 21.10 34.57 -10.13
N LEU A 498 21.07 35.86 -9.84
CA LEU A 498 20.98 36.95 -10.82
C LEU A 498 22.28 37.75 -10.85
N ALA A 499 22.49 38.51 -11.94
CA ALA A 499 23.59 39.46 -12.05
C ALA A 499 23.50 40.50 -10.90
N GLY A 500 24.63 40.75 -10.23
CA GLY A 500 24.69 41.69 -9.11
C GLY A 500 24.58 41.08 -7.73
N GLY A 501 24.58 39.72 -7.59
CA GLY A 501 24.62 39.03 -6.31
C GLY A 501 23.25 38.90 -5.61
N THR A 502 22.16 39.23 -6.30
CA THR A 502 20.79 38.97 -5.86
C THR A 502 20.32 37.61 -6.34
N SER A 503 19.22 37.10 -5.79
CA SER A 503 18.57 35.90 -6.28
C SER A 503 17.05 36.07 -6.31
N ARG A 504 16.37 35.26 -7.14
CA ARG A 504 14.91 35.19 -7.21
C ARG A 504 14.50 33.76 -7.04
N ASP A 505 13.53 33.51 -6.16
CA ASP A 505 12.91 32.20 -6.02
C ASP A 505 12.06 31.90 -7.25
N ILE A 506 12.29 30.75 -7.86
CA ILE A 506 11.59 30.26 -9.05
C ILE A 506 11.14 28.81 -8.86
N LEU A 507 10.07 28.44 -9.57
CA LEU A 507 9.59 27.07 -9.57
C LEU A 507 10.42 26.24 -10.56
N CYS A 508 11.09 25.21 -10.05
CA CYS A 508 11.98 24.35 -10.79
C CYS A 508 11.36 22.96 -10.98
N ALA A 509 11.61 22.34 -12.15
CA ALA A 509 11.40 20.92 -12.37
C ALA A 509 12.74 20.22 -12.51
N GLY A 510 13.10 19.36 -11.56
CA GLY A 510 14.24 18.47 -11.68
C GLY A 510 13.84 17.18 -12.38
N LEU A 511 14.48 16.85 -13.47
CA LEU A 511 14.17 15.70 -14.31
C LEU A 511 15.36 14.75 -14.36
N TYR A 512 15.14 13.48 -14.00
CA TYR A 512 16.07 12.40 -14.29
C TYR A 512 15.60 11.64 -15.53
N ILE A 513 16.46 11.52 -16.52
CA ILE A 513 16.18 10.89 -17.82
C ILE A 513 17.32 9.91 -18.12
N LYS A 514 17.01 8.60 -18.12
CA LYS A 514 18.00 7.53 -18.42
C LYS A 514 18.45 7.52 -19.86
N ASP A 515 17.52 7.80 -20.78
CA ASP A 515 17.81 7.84 -22.22
C ASP A 515 18.67 9.05 -22.56
N GLN A 516 19.94 8.80 -22.88
CA GLN A 516 20.92 9.84 -23.16
C GLN A 516 20.68 10.61 -24.47
N GLU A 517 19.97 10.02 -25.43
CA GLU A 517 19.59 10.71 -26.65
C GLU A 517 18.50 11.74 -26.36
N ILE A 518 17.48 11.34 -25.63
CA ILE A 518 16.41 12.25 -25.20
C ILE A 518 16.96 13.32 -24.26
N ARG A 519 17.82 12.93 -23.30
CA ARG A 519 18.43 13.87 -22.34
C ARG A 519 19.22 15.00 -23.02
N ARG A 520 19.84 14.72 -24.16
CA ARG A 520 20.58 15.72 -24.95
C ARG A 520 19.70 16.63 -25.81
N ASP A 521 18.48 16.21 -26.07
CA ASP A 521 17.50 17.00 -26.83
C ASP A 521 16.80 18.03 -25.95
N THR A 522 17.57 19.03 -25.51
CA THR A 522 17.07 20.08 -24.62
C THR A 522 15.98 20.93 -25.27
N ALA A 523 15.95 21.03 -26.62
CA ALA A 523 14.89 21.73 -27.32
C ALA A 523 13.54 21.01 -27.21
N ARG A 524 13.54 19.70 -27.33
CA ARG A 524 12.36 18.87 -27.12
C ARG A 524 11.87 18.97 -25.67
N ILE A 525 12.78 18.78 -24.69
CA ILE A 525 12.42 18.86 -23.25
C ILE A 525 11.81 20.21 -22.91
N ARG A 526 12.39 21.29 -23.45
CA ARG A 526 11.85 22.64 -23.30
C ARG A 526 10.44 22.77 -23.86
N ALA A 527 10.20 22.34 -25.08
CA ALA A 527 8.90 22.43 -25.73
C ALA A 527 7.83 21.61 -24.99
N ASP A 528 8.22 20.43 -24.49
CA ASP A 528 7.30 19.56 -23.71
C ASP A 528 6.91 20.20 -22.37
N ILE A 529 7.83 20.86 -21.66
CA ILE A 529 7.51 21.59 -20.41
C ILE A 529 6.73 22.88 -20.70
N GLU A 530 7.01 23.58 -21.79
CA GLU A 530 6.21 24.75 -22.24
C GLU A 530 4.74 24.30 -22.52
N ALA A 531 4.55 23.13 -23.13
CA ALA A 531 3.21 22.54 -23.30
C ALA A 531 2.55 22.17 -21.97
N VAL A 532 3.30 21.69 -20.99
CA VAL A 532 2.81 21.47 -19.61
C VAL A 532 2.39 22.78 -18.97
N ASN A 533 3.22 23.83 -19.06
CA ASN A 533 2.92 25.16 -18.52
C ASN A 533 1.61 25.73 -19.09
N ALA A 534 1.32 25.47 -20.36
CA ALA A 534 0.06 25.91 -20.99
C ALA A 534 -1.20 25.25 -20.40
N LEU A 535 -1.05 24.15 -19.65
CA LEU A 535 -2.13 23.44 -18.96
C LEU A 535 -2.28 23.86 -17.50
N LEU A 536 -1.29 24.57 -16.97
CA LEU A 536 -1.24 24.99 -15.57
C LEU A 536 -1.68 26.47 -15.43
N PRO A 537 -2.23 26.87 -14.28
CA PRO A 537 -2.34 28.29 -13.95
C PRO A 537 -0.96 28.96 -13.96
N GLU A 538 -0.87 30.19 -14.42
CA GLU A 538 0.39 30.93 -14.59
C GLU A 538 1.32 30.88 -13.35
N TYR A 539 0.77 30.98 -12.15
CA TYR A 539 1.56 30.94 -10.91
C TYR A 539 2.14 29.56 -10.58
N LYS A 540 1.77 28.50 -11.32
CA LYS A 540 2.32 27.14 -11.23
C LYS A 540 3.28 26.80 -12.37
N ASN A 541 3.58 27.75 -13.24
CA ASN A 541 4.46 27.51 -14.37
C ASN A 541 5.88 27.19 -13.89
N ILE A 542 6.46 26.16 -14.49
CA ILE A 542 7.87 25.85 -14.33
C ILE A 542 8.69 26.92 -15.06
N GLU A 543 9.64 27.50 -14.36
CA GLU A 543 10.50 28.55 -14.86
C GLU A 543 11.91 28.05 -15.21
N TYR A 544 12.32 26.93 -14.63
CA TYR A 544 13.63 26.33 -14.78
C TYR A 544 13.60 24.82 -14.77
N ILE A 545 14.33 24.17 -15.66
CA ILE A 545 14.46 22.72 -15.72
C ILE A 545 15.89 22.34 -15.34
N GLU A 546 16.02 21.51 -14.31
CA GLU A 546 17.29 20.93 -13.88
C GLU A 546 17.37 19.48 -14.38
N LEU A 547 18.37 19.16 -15.22
CA LEU A 547 18.63 17.78 -15.65
C LEU A 547 19.59 17.11 -14.67
N VAL A 548 19.07 16.24 -13.80
CA VAL A 548 19.87 15.57 -12.77
C VAL A 548 20.53 14.30 -13.31
N ASP A 549 21.74 13.98 -12.81
CA ASP A 549 22.56 12.87 -13.31
C ASP A 549 22.17 11.52 -12.68
N GLU A 550 21.54 11.53 -11.50
CA GLU A 550 21.18 10.36 -10.72
C GLU A 550 19.72 10.40 -10.31
N GLU A 551 19.14 9.21 -10.05
CA GLU A 551 17.81 9.10 -9.45
C GLU A 551 17.76 9.81 -8.09
N TYR A 552 16.66 10.48 -7.80
CA TYR A 552 16.45 11.04 -6.47
C TYR A 552 16.42 9.97 -5.38
N GLU A 553 16.98 10.29 -4.22
CA GLU A 553 16.87 9.40 -3.08
C GLU A 553 15.39 9.21 -2.66
N LYS A 554 14.99 7.95 -2.46
CA LYS A 554 13.60 7.58 -2.18
C LYS A 554 13.48 6.88 -0.81
N THR A 555 12.31 7.00 -0.23
CA THR A 555 11.90 6.22 0.96
C THR A 555 11.70 4.74 0.58
N SER A 556 11.50 3.87 1.58
CA SER A 556 11.10 2.45 1.36
C SER A 556 9.81 2.32 0.54
N THR A 557 8.94 3.33 0.59
CA THR A 557 7.71 3.43 -0.23
C THR A 557 7.93 4.11 -1.58
N ARG A 558 9.19 4.27 -2.02
CA ARG A 558 9.58 4.87 -3.31
C ARG A 558 9.16 6.34 -3.51
N LYS A 559 8.94 7.09 -2.43
CA LYS A 559 8.69 8.55 -2.49
C LYS A 559 9.99 9.32 -2.42
N ILE A 560 10.12 10.38 -3.23
CA ILE A 560 11.31 11.25 -3.24
C ILE A 560 11.48 11.92 -1.87
N ARG A 561 12.73 11.91 -1.35
CA ARG A 561 13.12 12.62 -0.12
C ARG A 561 13.28 14.10 -0.39
N ARG A 562 12.20 14.88 -0.27
CA ARG A 562 12.17 16.31 -0.60
C ARG A 562 13.11 17.16 0.21
N THR A 563 13.57 16.70 1.39
CA THR A 563 14.55 17.41 2.22
C THR A 563 15.95 17.50 1.58
N GLN A 564 16.18 16.73 0.53
CA GLN A 564 17.45 16.68 -0.20
C GLN A 564 17.38 17.39 -1.57
N LEU A 565 16.21 17.99 -1.90
CA LEU A 565 16.09 18.74 -3.15
C LEU A 565 16.91 20.03 -3.10
N PRO A 566 17.44 20.48 -4.26
CA PRO A 566 18.22 21.71 -4.32
C PRO A 566 17.43 22.93 -3.85
N THR A 567 18.09 23.83 -3.15
CA THR A 567 17.55 25.14 -2.76
C THR A 567 18.09 26.28 -3.61
N VAL A 568 19.06 25.98 -4.49
CA VAL A 568 19.67 26.92 -5.43
C VAL A 568 19.81 26.23 -6.79
N CYS A 569 19.46 26.94 -7.86
CA CYS A 569 19.61 26.43 -9.23
C CYS A 569 21.09 26.25 -9.57
N SER A 570 21.44 25.17 -10.29
CA SER A 570 22.85 24.88 -10.68
C SER A 570 23.44 25.92 -11.68
N GLY A 571 22.60 26.68 -12.35
CA GLY A 571 22.96 27.58 -13.42
C GLY A 571 23.27 26.87 -14.75
N LYS A 572 23.14 25.54 -14.80
CA LYS A 572 23.38 24.70 -16.00
C LYS A 572 22.11 24.19 -16.67
N GLY A 573 20.96 24.46 -16.06
CA GLY A 573 19.66 23.98 -16.54
C GLY A 573 19.08 24.82 -17.68
N ILE A 574 17.86 24.48 -18.08
CA ILE A 574 17.13 25.11 -19.18
C ILE A 574 16.24 26.21 -18.62
N HIS A 575 16.47 27.46 -18.98
CA HIS A 575 15.60 28.58 -18.62
C HIS A 575 14.37 28.61 -19.54
N LEU A 576 13.18 28.76 -18.98
CA LEU A 576 11.92 28.88 -19.73
C LEU A 576 11.41 30.32 -19.82
N ILE A 577 12.02 31.20 -19.03
CA ILE A 577 11.71 32.64 -18.99
C ILE A 577 12.96 33.42 -19.40
#